data_44d5b37b1e9fd727b98cc563742b2c06
#
_entry.id   44d5b37b1e9fd727b98cc563742b2c06
#
_cell.length_a   1.000
_cell.length_b   1.000
_cell.length_c   1.000
_cell.angle_alpha   90.00
_cell.angle_beta   90.00
_cell.angle_gamma   90.00
#
_symmetry.space_group_name_H-M   'P 1'
#
loop_
_entity.id
_entity.type
_entity.pdbx_description
1 polymer ?
#
loop_
_entity_poly.entity_id
_entity_poly.type
_entity_poly.pdbx_seq_one_letter_code
_entity_poly.pdbx_strand_id
1 'polypeptide(L)'
;MHWLRAVGGATLEAPCNSLEYTPPMRTRLGIVMDPINAIHYKKDSSLAMLLAAAQRDWELFYLEPQDLYLVDGKAHGCMRPLKVFADPARWYELGEEQKAPLDSLDVVLMRKDPPFDNEFLYATHILEAAERDGVLIVNRPASLRDCNEKLFATQFPQCAPDHVVTRRADILREFAAKHRDVILKPLDGMGGSMIFRIRENDPNLSVIIETLTQHGTEQIMAQRYLPEIKDGDKRILMIQGEPVPYCLARIPQQGETRGNLAAGGRGEARPLTERDRWIAAQVGPTLRERGLLFVGLDVIGDYLTEINVTSPTCIREIDAAYDTDIGGRLMDAIEALMQSR
;
A
#
# COMPACT_ATOMS: atom_id res chain seq x y z
N MET A 1 -74.87 55.08 30.75
CA MET A 1 -74.63 53.80 31.45
C MET A 1 -74.52 52.70 30.42
N HIS A 2 -73.39 52.14 30.19
CA HIS A 2 -73.01 50.75 30.05
C HIS A 2 -71.62 50.65 29.41
N TRP A 3 -70.77 50.02 30.14
CA TRP A 3 -69.39 49.67 29.81
C TRP A 3 -69.39 48.51 28.83
N LEU A 4 -68.51 48.56 27.75
CA LEU A 4 -68.03 47.39 27.03
C LEU A 4 -66.54 47.38 27.10
N ARG A 5 -65.99 46.35 27.77
CA ARG A 5 -64.57 46.04 27.82
C ARG A 5 -64.14 45.42 26.49
N ALA A 6 -63.07 45.93 25.89
CA ALA A 6 -62.33 45.25 24.80
C ALA A 6 -61.43 44.16 25.43
N VAL A 7 -61.53 42.93 24.92
CA VAL A 7 -60.66 41.81 25.23
C VAL A 7 -59.53 41.85 24.21
N GLY A 8 -58.29 42.10 24.66
CA GLY A 8 -57.09 42.03 23.82
C GLY A 8 -56.71 40.57 23.58
N GLY A 9 -56.73 40.11 22.34
CA GLY A 9 -56.19 38.85 21.91
C GLY A 9 -54.66 38.94 21.79
N ALA A 10 -53.93 38.24 22.70
CA ALA A 10 -52.52 38.04 22.55
C ALA A 10 -52.27 36.87 21.57
N THR A 11 -51.73 37.15 20.41
CA THR A 11 -51.20 36.17 19.50
C THR A 11 -49.87 35.65 20.02
N LEU A 12 -49.79 34.44 20.52
CA LEU A 12 -48.59 33.72 20.82
C LEU A 12 -47.93 33.30 19.47
N GLU A 13 -46.92 34.04 19.05
CA GLU A 13 -46.00 33.57 18.04
C GLU A 13 -45.13 32.45 18.65
N ALA A 14 -45.26 31.23 18.14
CA ALA A 14 -44.38 30.12 18.48
C ALA A 14 -42.97 30.41 17.88
N PRO A 15 -41.88 30.18 18.63
CA PRO A 15 -40.55 30.34 18.09
C PRO A 15 -40.31 29.24 17.00
N CYS A 16 -40.12 29.68 15.76
CA CYS A 16 -39.68 28.83 14.67
C CYS A 16 -38.21 28.44 14.98
N ASN A 17 -38.03 27.26 15.60
CA ASN A 17 -36.71 26.64 15.72
C ASN A 17 -36.31 26.15 14.33
N SER A 18 -35.63 27.00 13.56
CA SER A 18 -34.85 26.55 12.41
C SER A 18 -33.71 25.71 12.93
N LEU A 19 -33.87 24.39 12.91
CA LEU A 19 -32.74 23.48 13.00
C LEU A 19 -31.83 23.86 11.83
N GLU A 20 -30.76 24.58 12.13
CA GLU A 20 -29.68 24.81 11.17
C GLU A 20 -29.16 23.42 10.75
N TYR A 21 -29.46 23.01 9.52
CA TYR A 21 -28.91 21.83 8.89
C TYR A 21 -27.41 22.07 8.73
N THR A 22 -26.61 21.58 9.67
CA THR A 22 -25.16 21.47 9.49
C THR A 22 -24.91 20.26 8.60
N PRO A 23 -24.42 20.44 7.36
CA PRO A 23 -24.10 19.29 6.53
C PRO A 23 -23.08 18.40 7.27
N PRO A 24 -23.17 17.07 7.15
CA PRO A 24 -22.20 16.19 7.75
C PRO A 24 -20.79 16.60 7.29
N MET A 25 -19.85 16.71 8.24
CA MET A 25 -18.46 17.03 7.90
C MET A 25 -17.94 15.96 6.93
N ARG A 26 -17.39 16.41 5.81
CA ARG A 26 -16.80 15.52 4.80
C ARG A 26 -15.49 14.95 5.34
N THR A 27 -15.26 13.68 5.10
CA THR A 27 -13.97 13.04 5.42
C THR A 27 -12.84 13.72 4.65
N ARG A 28 -11.78 14.09 5.36
CA ARG A 28 -10.58 14.75 4.81
C ARG A 28 -9.46 13.73 4.68
N LEU A 29 -9.13 13.37 3.44
CA LEU A 29 -8.11 12.39 3.11
C LEU A 29 -6.87 13.08 2.54
N GLY A 30 -5.72 12.90 3.22
CA GLY A 30 -4.40 13.20 2.67
C GLY A 30 -3.79 12.00 1.97
N ILE A 31 -3.03 12.23 0.91
CA ILE A 31 -2.22 11.20 0.27
C ILE A 31 -0.77 11.68 0.16
N VAL A 32 0.16 10.89 0.67
CA VAL A 32 1.60 11.10 0.50
C VAL A 32 2.09 10.13 -0.56
N MET A 33 2.51 10.64 -1.72
CA MET A 33 2.85 9.82 -2.88
C MET A 33 3.95 10.46 -3.73
N ASP A 34 4.41 9.75 -4.74
CA ASP A 34 5.28 10.29 -5.80
C ASP A 34 4.55 11.36 -6.63
N PRO A 35 5.27 12.21 -7.38
CA PRO A 35 4.66 13.29 -8.14
C PRO A 35 3.48 12.84 -9.00
N ILE A 36 2.30 13.38 -8.74
CA ILE A 36 1.04 12.96 -9.39
C ILE A 36 1.03 13.18 -10.91
N ASN A 37 1.87 14.07 -11.41
CA ASN A 37 2.05 14.29 -12.85
C ASN A 37 2.89 13.20 -13.54
N ALA A 38 3.65 12.40 -12.76
CA ALA A 38 4.53 11.35 -13.26
C ALA A 38 3.89 9.94 -13.22
N ILE A 39 2.71 9.78 -12.61
CA ILE A 39 2.04 8.49 -12.50
C ILE A 39 1.59 7.94 -13.86
N HIS A 40 1.52 6.63 -13.97
CA HIS A 40 0.96 5.99 -15.15
C HIS A 40 -0.56 5.84 -15.01
N TYR A 41 -1.33 6.79 -15.54
CA TYR A 41 -2.79 6.88 -15.40
C TYR A 41 -3.53 5.52 -15.44
N LYS A 42 -3.21 4.65 -16.41
CA LYS A 42 -3.94 3.38 -16.61
C LYS A 42 -3.63 2.29 -15.56
N LYS A 43 -2.53 2.42 -14.82
CA LYS A 43 -2.03 1.38 -13.90
C LYS A 43 -1.94 1.83 -12.45
N ASP A 44 -2.00 3.14 -12.22
CA ASP A 44 -1.75 3.70 -10.89
C ASP A 44 -2.85 3.34 -9.90
N SER A 45 -2.47 2.65 -8.81
CA SER A 45 -3.37 2.23 -7.76
C SER A 45 -3.74 3.36 -6.80
N SER A 46 -2.86 4.35 -6.63
CA SER A 46 -3.13 5.52 -5.78
C SER A 46 -4.22 6.39 -6.40
N LEU A 47 -4.19 6.55 -7.74
CA LEU A 47 -5.27 7.23 -8.47
C LEU A 47 -6.61 6.46 -8.36
N ALA A 48 -6.60 5.13 -8.39
CA ALA A 48 -7.83 4.35 -8.18
C ALA A 48 -8.43 4.59 -6.79
N MET A 49 -7.59 4.63 -5.74
CA MET A 49 -8.00 4.96 -4.37
C MET A 49 -8.57 6.38 -4.27
N LEU A 50 -7.91 7.37 -4.89
CA LEU A 50 -8.36 8.75 -4.90
C LEU A 50 -9.70 8.92 -5.63
N LEU A 51 -9.90 8.24 -6.76
CA LEU A 51 -11.18 8.24 -7.49
C LEU A 51 -12.31 7.64 -6.64
N ALA A 52 -12.04 6.55 -5.92
CA ALA A 52 -13.01 5.93 -5.03
C ALA A 52 -13.36 6.82 -3.83
N ALA A 53 -12.41 7.57 -3.28
CA ALA A 53 -12.65 8.55 -2.23
C ALA A 53 -13.45 9.76 -2.75
N ALA A 54 -13.12 10.26 -3.95
CA ALA A 54 -13.84 11.36 -4.59
C ALA A 54 -15.32 11.00 -4.87
N GLN A 55 -15.62 9.75 -5.24
CA GLN A 55 -17.00 9.27 -5.41
C GLN A 55 -17.83 9.28 -4.11
N ARG A 56 -17.18 9.35 -2.94
CA ARG A 56 -17.79 9.48 -1.61
C ARG A 56 -17.86 10.92 -1.11
N ASP A 57 -17.62 11.90 -2.00
CA ASP A 57 -17.54 13.32 -1.65
C ASP A 57 -16.48 13.65 -0.58
N TRP A 58 -15.41 12.85 -0.44
CA TRP A 58 -14.32 13.16 0.47
C TRP A 58 -13.50 14.34 -0.05
N GLU A 59 -12.98 15.16 0.86
CA GLU A 59 -12.03 16.21 0.55
C GLU A 59 -10.62 15.62 0.45
N LEU A 60 -9.97 15.80 -0.70
CA LEU A 60 -8.67 15.21 -0.98
C LEU A 60 -7.56 16.25 -0.86
N PHE A 61 -6.43 15.85 -0.28
CA PHE A 61 -5.23 16.66 -0.14
C PHE A 61 -4.01 15.88 -0.62
N TYR A 62 -3.23 16.51 -1.47
CA TYR A 62 -2.00 15.96 -2.03
C TYR A 62 -0.78 16.44 -1.26
N LEU A 63 0.15 15.52 -1.00
CA LEU A 63 1.46 15.76 -0.43
C LEU A 63 2.50 14.86 -1.11
N GLU A 64 3.73 15.32 -1.17
CA GLU A 64 4.91 14.52 -1.42
C GLU A 64 5.70 14.34 -0.11
N PRO A 65 6.63 13.36 0.03
CA PRO A 65 7.37 13.15 1.29
C PRO A 65 8.07 14.39 1.83
N GLN A 66 8.60 15.25 0.95
CA GLN A 66 9.28 16.50 1.34
C GLN A 66 8.33 17.59 1.89
N ASP A 67 7.02 17.41 1.72
CA ASP A 67 6.02 18.33 2.26
C ASP A 67 5.72 18.08 3.74
N LEU A 68 6.18 16.94 4.28
CA LEU A 68 5.99 16.56 5.67
C LEU A 68 7.04 17.20 6.56
N TYR A 69 6.64 17.76 7.72
CA TYR A 69 7.57 18.32 8.69
C TYR A 69 7.02 18.28 10.11
N LEU A 70 7.91 18.43 11.11
CA LEU A 70 7.55 18.50 12.52
C LEU A 70 7.80 19.91 13.06
N VAL A 71 6.85 20.42 13.86
CA VAL A 71 7.02 21.63 14.68
C VAL A 71 6.66 21.28 16.11
N ASP A 72 7.60 21.40 17.01
CA ASP A 72 7.41 21.11 18.46
C ASP A 72 6.75 19.75 18.73
N GLY A 73 7.13 18.73 17.92
CA GLY A 73 6.61 17.37 18.03
C GLY A 73 5.28 17.11 17.34
N LYS A 74 4.64 18.13 16.76
CA LYS A 74 3.42 18.01 15.96
C LYS A 74 3.71 17.86 14.48
N ALA A 75 2.99 16.94 13.84
CA ALA A 75 3.12 16.71 12.40
C ALA A 75 2.34 17.76 11.60
N HIS A 76 3.01 18.30 10.58
CA HIS A 76 2.46 19.30 9.66
C HIS A 76 2.73 18.88 8.22
N GLY A 77 1.99 19.46 7.28
CA GLY A 77 2.21 19.29 5.85
C GLY A 77 1.99 20.56 5.04
N CYS A 78 2.75 20.70 3.94
CA CYS A 78 2.45 21.64 2.87
C CYS A 78 1.46 20.96 1.92
N MET A 79 0.16 21.05 2.22
CA MET A 79 -0.91 20.32 1.54
C MET A 79 -1.51 21.11 0.40
N ARG A 80 -1.88 20.45 -0.69
CA ARG A 80 -2.65 21.05 -1.78
C ARG A 80 -4.01 20.37 -1.92
N PRO A 81 -5.13 21.10 -1.87
CA PRO A 81 -6.43 20.53 -2.26
C PRO A 81 -6.33 19.85 -3.63
N LEU A 82 -6.85 18.64 -3.72
CA LEU A 82 -6.75 17.79 -4.90
C LEU A 82 -8.15 17.48 -5.44
N LYS A 83 -8.32 17.63 -6.76
CA LYS A 83 -9.44 17.04 -7.48
C LYS A 83 -8.92 16.00 -8.45
N VAL A 84 -9.60 14.86 -8.55
CA VAL A 84 -9.24 13.77 -9.46
C VAL A 84 -10.37 13.47 -10.43
N PHE A 85 -10.01 13.06 -11.64
CA PHE A 85 -10.95 12.79 -12.72
C PHE A 85 -10.63 11.47 -13.41
N ALA A 86 -11.67 10.78 -13.87
CA ALA A 86 -11.53 9.57 -14.69
C ALA A 86 -11.24 9.91 -16.17
N ASP A 87 -10.29 10.82 -16.40
CA ASP A 87 -9.90 11.31 -17.72
C ASP A 87 -8.38 11.21 -17.91
N PRO A 88 -7.87 10.40 -18.87
CA PRO A 88 -6.44 10.24 -19.09
C PRO A 88 -5.73 11.52 -19.58
N ALA A 89 -6.46 12.50 -20.13
CA ALA A 89 -5.89 13.77 -20.56
C ALA A 89 -5.78 14.78 -19.40
N ARG A 90 -6.61 14.62 -18.35
CA ARG A 90 -6.68 15.53 -17.21
C ARG A 90 -7.15 14.77 -15.97
N TRP A 91 -6.28 14.00 -15.36
CA TRP A 91 -6.67 13.14 -14.22
C TRP A 91 -6.62 13.81 -12.86
N TYR A 92 -6.04 15.03 -12.77
CA TYR A 92 -5.96 15.78 -11.51
C TYR A 92 -5.96 17.28 -11.71
N GLU A 93 -6.33 18.00 -10.65
CA GLU A 93 -6.12 19.43 -10.44
C GLU A 93 -5.64 19.66 -9.02
N LEU A 94 -4.63 20.53 -8.86
CA LEU A 94 -4.13 20.96 -7.56
C LEU A 94 -4.56 22.40 -7.27
N GLY A 95 -5.06 22.64 -6.05
CA GLY A 95 -5.29 23.95 -5.51
C GLY A 95 -4.01 24.63 -4.99
N GLU A 96 -4.19 25.78 -4.35
CA GLU A 96 -3.09 26.49 -3.69
C GLU A 96 -2.55 25.71 -2.50
N GLU A 97 -1.22 25.78 -2.29
CA GLU A 97 -0.56 25.16 -1.17
C GLU A 97 -0.98 25.80 0.16
N GLN A 98 -1.24 24.97 1.14
CA GLN A 98 -1.63 25.33 2.49
C GLN A 98 -0.73 24.63 3.50
N LYS A 99 -0.14 25.40 4.40
CA LYS A 99 0.61 24.84 5.55
C LYS A 99 -0.36 24.62 6.70
N ALA A 100 -0.56 23.37 7.08
CA ALA A 100 -1.49 23.01 8.16
C ALA A 100 -0.98 21.81 8.96
N PRO A 101 -1.42 21.65 10.21
CA PRO A 101 -1.16 20.45 10.97
C PRO A 101 -1.89 19.26 10.34
N LEU A 102 -1.28 18.06 10.39
CA LEU A 102 -1.86 16.86 9.80
C LEU A 102 -3.08 16.34 10.57
N ASP A 103 -3.25 16.72 11.86
CA ASP A 103 -4.45 16.43 12.65
C ASP A 103 -5.72 17.13 12.14
N SER A 104 -5.57 18.02 11.15
CA SER A 104 -6.70 18.56 10.38
C SER A 104 -7.26 17.58 9.34
N LEU A 105 -6.62 16.45 9.14
CA LEU A 105 -7.07 15.34 8.27
C LEU A 105 -7.63 14.19 9.11
N ASP A 106 -8.61 13.45 8.58
CA ASP A 106 -9.15 12.26 9.22
C ASP A 106 -8.30 11.02 8.92
N VAL A 107 -7.78 10.94 7.69
CA VAL A 107 -6.98 9.81 7.21
C VAL A 107 -5.86 10.27 6.27
N VAL A 108 -4.70 9.61 6.36
CA VAL A 108 -3.58 9.80 5.42
C VAL A 108 -3.17 8.45 4.83
N LEU A 109 -3.13 8.37 3.51
CA LEU A 109 -2.58 7.23 2.78
C LEU A 109 -1.09 7.48 2.52
N MET A 110 -0.21 6.62 3.06
CA MET A 110 1.22 6.62 2.70
C MET A 110 1.40 5.71 1.48
N ARG A 111 1.55 6.34 0.32
CA ARG A 111 1.62 5.68 -0.99
C ARG A 111 2.89 5.98 -1.77
N LYS A 112 3.92 6.48 -1.08
CA LYS A 112 5.26 6.65 -1.67
C LYS A 112 5.83 5.31 -2.08
N ASP A 113 6.24 5.20 -3.35
CA ASP A 113 6.93 4.03 -3.86
C ASP A 113 8.32 3.85 -3.21
N PRO A 114 8.83 2.63 -3.07
CA PRO A 114 10.22 2.42 -2.68
C PRO A 114 11.18 3.25 -3.58
N PRO A 115 12.42 3.55 -3.14
CA PRO A 115 13.15 2.80 -2.12
C PRO A 115 12.72 3.13 -0.70
N PHE A 116 12.83 2.13 0.20
CA PHE A 116 12.73 2.32 1.64
C PHE A 116 14.09 2.76 2.17
N ASP A 117 14.34 4.06 2.07
CA ASP A 117 15.58 4.72 2.50
C ASP A 117 15.36 5.53 3.79
N ASN A 118 16.38 6.30 4.21
CA ASN A 118 16.27 7.13 5.39
C ASN A 118 15.16 8.19 5.28
N GLU A 119 14.93 8.75 4.09
CA GLU A 119 13.88 9.76 3.89
C GLU A 119 12.49 9.14 4.00
N PHE A 120 12.30 7.91 3.47
CA PHE A 120 11.08 7.15 3.70
C PHE A 120 10.88 6.87 5.21
N LEU A 121 11.95 6.44 5.88
CA LEU A 121 11.93 6.17 7.33
C LEU A 121 11.53 7.43 8.11
N TYR A 122 12.12 8.60 7.81
CA TYR A 122 11.78 9.87 8.47
C TYR A 122 10.33 10.30 8.19
N ALA A 123 9.84 10.14 6.97
CA ALA A 123 8.44 10.40 6.64
C ALA A 123 7.50 9.55 7.51
N THR A 124 7.81 8.26 7.75
CA THR A 124 7.02 7.40 8.63
C THR A 124 7.03 7.88 10.09
N HIS A 125 8.14 8.45 10.60
CA HIS A 125 8.20 9.03 11.95
C HIS A 125 7.33 10.28 12.08
N ILE A 126 7.28 11.11 11.03
CA ILE A 126 6.40 12.29 11.00
C ILE A 126 4.94 11.85 10.98
N LEU A 127 4.59 10.87 10.15
CA LEU A 127 3.23 10.32 10.09
C LEU A 127 2.81 9.62 11.39
N GLU A 128 3.75 8.99 12.12
CA GLU A 128 3.48 8.43 13.45
C GLU A 128 3.15 9.53 14.50
N ALA A 129 3.70 10.74 14.35
CA ALA A 129 3.28 11.87 15.17
C ALA A 129 1.82 12.24 14.89
N ALA A 130 1.40 12.28 13.62
CA ALA A 130 0.00 12.49 13.25
C ALA A 130 -0.92 11.35 13.75
N GLU A 131 -0.46 10.09 13.73
CA GLU A 131 -1.20 8.95 14.29
C GLU A 131 -1.45 9.12 15.80
N ARG A 132 -0.47 9.61 16.57
CA ARG A 132 -0.63 9.93 18.01
C ARG A 132 -1.64 11.04 18.26
N ASP A 133 -1.76 11.99 17.33
CA ASP A 133 -2.73 13.09 17.39
C ASP A 133 -4.13 12.67 16.86
N GLY A 134 -4.35 11.37 16.52
CA GLY A 134 -5.65 10.80 16.18
C GLY A 134 -5.91 10.56 14.69
N VAL A 135 -5.00 10.92 13.79
CA VAL A 135 -5.16 10.68 12.36
C VAL A 135 -5.04 9.19 12.04
N LEU A 136 -5.89 8.65 11.18
CA LEU A 136 -5.74 7.29 10.68
C LEU A 136 -4.66 7.26 9.59
N ILE A 137 -3.53 6.60 9.83
CA ILE A 137 -2.48 6.43 8.82
C ILE A 137 -2.57 5.03 8.20
N VAL A 138 -2.66 4.95 6.90
CA VAL A 138 -2.74 3.70 6.12
C VAL A 138 -1.51 3.56 5.22
N ASN A 139 -0.68 2.56 5.44
CA ASN A 139 -0.62 1.59 6.54
C ASN A 139 0.04 2.22 7.79
N ARG A 140 -0.14 1.57 8.95
CA ARG A 140 0.44 2.04 10.23
C ARG A 140 1.94 2.32 10.10
N PRO A 141 2.43 3.53 10.47
CA PRO A 141 3.82 3.93 10.25
C PRO A 141 4.85 3.02 10.92
N ALA A 142 4.60 2.58 12.15
CA ALA A 142 5.49 1.65 12.85
C ALA A 142 5.62 0.32 12.11
N SER A 143 4.52 -0.19 11.52
CA SER A 143 4.52 -1.44 10.76
C SER A 143 5.19 -1.30 9.39
N LEU A 144 5.10 -0.12 8.75
CA LEU A 144 5.89 0.16 7.53
C LEU A 144 7.39 0.04 7.79
N ARG A 145 7.87 0.52 8.96
CA ARG A 145 9.28 0.39 9.34
C ARG A 145 9.69 -1.03 9.68
N ASP A 146 8.80 -1.79 10.34
CA ASP A 146 9.09 -3.11 10.90
C ASP A 146 8.95 -4.25 9.89
N CYS A 147 8.16 -4.07 8.84
CA CYS A 147 7.78 -5.12 7.90
C CYS A 147 8.48 -4.95 6.54
N ASN A 148 9.80 -5.26 6.48
CA ASN A 148 10.49 -5.37 5.19
C ASN A 148 9.81 -6.46 4.35
N GLU A 149 9.51 -6.19 3.09
CA GLU A 149 8.68 -7.01 2.20
C GLU A 149 9.14 -8.48 2.08
N LYS A 150 10.46 -8.72 2.10
CA LYS A 150 11.05 -10.05 1.97
C LYS A 150 11.25 -10.73 3.33
N LEU A 151 11.73 -9.98 4.34
CA LEU A 151 11.92 -10.51 5.68
C LEU A 151 10.59 -10.83 6.37
N PHE A 152 9.55 -10.02 6.14
CA PHE A 152 8.25 -10.26 6.75
C PHE A 152 7.62 -11.58 6.27
N ALA A 153 7.83 -11.94 4.99
CA ALA A 153 7.37 -13.23 4.47
C ALA A 153 8.01 -14.43 5.19
N THR A 154 9.24 -14.29 5.74
CA THR A 154 9.93 -15.37 6.48
C THR A 154 9.28 -15.72 7.81
N GLN A 155 8.41 -14.84 8.35
CA GLN A 155 7.64 -15.12 9.56
C GLN A 155 6.53 -16.17 9.34
N PHE A 156 6.28 -16.55 8.07
CA PHE A 156 5.29 -17.55 7.66
C PHE A 156 5.98 -18.74 6.97
N PRO A 157 6.83 -19.52 7.69
CA PRO A 157 7.62 -20.59 7.07
C PRO A 157 6.75 -21.68 6.41
N GLN A 158 5.50 -21.86 6.86
CA GLN A 158 4.54 -22.79 6.25
C GLN A 158 4.06 -22.33 4.86
N CYS A 159 4.22 -21.03 4.55
CA CYS A 159 3.82 -20.42 3.28
C CYS A 159 5.03 -20.15 2.37
N ALA A 160 6.21 -19.90 2.95
CA ALA A 160 7.41 -19.50 2.22
C ALA A 160 8.18 -20.71 1.65
N PRO A 161 8.91 -20.56 0.54
CA PRO A 161 9.86 -21.57 0.09
C PRO A 161 11.09 -21.61 1.00
N ASP A 162 11.91 -22.65 0.89
CA ASP A 162 13.21 -22.68 1.57
C ASP A 162 14.03 -21.45 1.24
N HIS A 163 14.58 -20.79 2.27
CA HIS A 163 15.36 -19.58 2.14
C HIS A 163 16.41 -19.45 3.26
N VAL A 164 17.37 -18.58 3.05
CA VAL A 164 18.30 -18.10 4.06
C VAL A 164 18.56 -16.61 3.85
N VAL A 165 18.70 -15.87 4.94
CA VAL A 165 19.09 -14.45 4.91
C VAL A 165 20.41 -14.32 5.64
N THR A 166 21.43 -13.89 4.93
CA THR A 166 22.78 -13.71 5.46
C THR A 166 23.66 -12.89 4.53
N ARG A 167 24.73 -12.31 5.07
CA ARG A 167 25.84 -11.71 4.30
C ARG A 167 27.07 -12.63 4.24
N ARG A 168 27.01 -13.79 4.87
CA ARG A 168 28.10 -14.74 4.92
C ARG A 168 28.14 -15.59 3.66
N ALA A 169 29.21 -15.45 2.89
CA ALA A 169 29.40 -16.15 1.62
C ALA A 169 29.47 -17.68 1.76
N ASP A 170 30.00 -18.22 2.87
CA ASP A 170 30.04 -19.66 3.14
C ASP A 170 28.62 -20.24 3.27
N ILE A 171 27.75 -19.60 4.06
CA ILE A 171 26.35 -20.03 4.23
C ILE A 171 25.57 -19.94 2.90
N LEU A 172 25.78 -18.86 2.11
CA LEU A 172 25.14 -18.72 0.81
C LEU A 172 25.55 -19.82 -0.18
N ARG A 173 26.85 -20.21 -0.16
CA ARG A 173 27.37 -21.33 -0.99
C ARG A 173 26.82 -22.67 -0.55
N GLU A 174 26.73 -22.93 0.77
CA GLU A 174 26.10 -24.13 1.31
C GLU A 174 24.62 -24.25 0.89
N PHE A 175 23.87 -23.15 0.97
CA PHE A 175 22.48 -23.12 0.54
C PHE A 175 22.35 -23.37 -0.99
N ALA A 176 23.20 -22.74 -1.81
CA ALA A 176 23.21 -22.96 -3.25
C ALA A 176 23.57 -24.40 -3.62
N ALA A 177 24.57 -24.99 -2.95
CA ALA A 177 24.96 -26.40 -3.15
C ALA A 177 23.82 -27.37 -2.76
N LYS A 178 23.11 -27.10 -1.67
CA LYS A 178 21.98 -27.93 -1.19
C LYS A 178 20.80 -27.91 -2.18
N HIS A 179 20.42 -26.72 -2.69
CA HIS A 179 19.21 -26.57 -3.52
C HIS A 179 19.47 -26.63 -5.01
N ARG A 180 20.74 -26.47 -5.47
CA ARG A 180 21.21 -26.57 -6.87
C ARG A 180 20.66 -25.51 -7.84
N ASP A 181 19.50 -24.96 -7.56
CA ASP A 181 18.86 -23.91 -8.33
C ASP A 181 18.22 -22.90 -7.35
N VAL A 182 18.80 -21.71 -7.25
CA VAL A 182 18.45 -20.72 -6.25
C VAL A 182 18.35 -19.33 -6.85
N ILE A 183 17.59 -18.47 -6.18
CA ILE A 183 17.54 -17.03 -6.42
C ILE A 183 18.35 -16.32 -5.33
N LEU A 184 19.26 -15.44 -5.74
CA LEU A 184 19.91 -14.47 -4.86
C LEU A 184 19.32 -13.09 -5.12
N LYS A 185 18.89 -12.38 -4.06
CA LYS A 185 18.25 -11.05 -4.17
C LYS A 185 18.58 -10.16 -2.98
N PRO A 186 18.73 -8.82 -3.17
CA PRO A 186 18.85 -7.87 -2.07
C PRO A 186 17.53 -7.81 -1.28
N LEU A 187 17.57 -7.32 -0.05
CA LEU A 187 16.39 -7.14 0.79
C LEU A 187 15.58 -5.88 0.40
N ASP A 188 16.25 -4.87 -0.14
CA ASP A 188 15.65 -3.54 -0.42
C ASP A 188 15.36 -3.29 -1.91
N GLY A 189 15.46 -4.29 -2.77
CA GLY A 189 15.23 -4.15 -4.20
C GLY A 189 13.75 -4.17 -4.57
N MET A 190 13.34 -3.31 -5.54
CA MET A 190 12.01 -3.30 -6.14
C MET A 190 12.06 -3.61 -7.65
N GLY A 191 10.92 -3.95 -8.23
CA GLY A 191 10.78 -4.12 -9.69
C GLY A 191 11.59 -5.26 -10.29
N GLY A 192 12.13 -6.18 -9.49
CA GLY A 192 12.99 -7.28 -9.95
C GLY A 192 14.44 -6.88 -10.18
N SER A 193 14.88 -5.73 -9.69
CA SER A 193 16.27 -5.29 -9.79
C SER A 193 17.19 -6.19 -8.96
N MET A 194 18.39 -6.49 -9.49
CA MET A 194 19.45 -7.26 -8.83
C MET A 194 19.00 -8.67 -8.36
N ILE A 195 18.05 -9.29 -9.05
CA ILE A 195 17.64 -10.68 -8.82
C ILE A 195 18.43 -11.59 -9.76
N PHE A 196 19.19 -12.52 -9.19
CA PHE A 196 20.01 -13.48 -9.94
C PHE A 196 19.55 -14.91 -9.68
N ARG A 197 19.34 -15.68 -10.76
CA ARG A 197 19.15 -17.11 -10.68
C ARG A 197 20.50 -17.80 -10.83
N ILE A 198 20.86 -18.63 -9.88
CA ILE A 198 22.09 -19.40 -9.83
C ILE A 198 21.74 -20.87 -9.95
N ARG A 199 22.31 -21.53 -10.96
CA ARG A 199 22.19 -22.98 -11.13
C ARG A 199 23.43 -23.70 -10.57
N GLU A 200 23.32 -25.01 -10.45
CA GLU A 200 24.45 -25.85 -10.05
C GLU A 200 25.67 -25.57 -10.94
N ASN A 201 26.84 -25.39 -10.31
CA ASN A 201 28.11 -25.09 -10.97
C ASN A 201 28.16 -23.76 -11.76
N ASP A 202 27.33 -22.78 -11.40
CA ASP A 202 27.38 -21.47 -12.05
C ASP A 202 28.73 -20.79 -11.75
N PRO A 203 29.54 -20.44 -12.78
CA PRO A 203 30.84 -19.83 -12.57
C PRO A 203 30.76 -18.42 -11.95
N ASN A 204 29.61 -17.76 -12.01
CA ASN A 204 29.40 -16.41 -11.50
C ASN A 204 28.98 -16.38 -10.04
N LEU A 205 28.70 -17.52 -9.39
CA LEU A 205 28.20 -17.57 -8.02
C LEU A 205 29.02 -16.70 -7.07
N SER A 206 30.36 -16.78 -7.13
CA SER A 206 31.21 -16.03 -6.21
C SER A 206 31.12 -14.53 -6.43
N VAL A 207 31.21 -14.06 -7.67
CA VAL A 207 31.14 -12.63 -7.98
C VAL A 207 29.76 -12.05 -7.71
N ILE A 208 28.68 -12.83 -7.91
CA ILE A 208 27.30 -12.40 -7.58
C ILE A 208 27.13 -12.26 -6.06
N ILE A 209 27.64 -13.22 -5.26
CA ILE A 209 27.63 -13.09 -3.80
C ILE A 209 28.41 -11.85 -3.35
N GLU A 210 29.61 -11.64 -3.85
CA GLU A 210 30.44 -10.47 -3.52
C GLU A 210 29.73 -9.16 -3.86
N THR A 211 29.12 -9.08 -5.05
CA THR A 211 28.38 -7.90 -5.51
C THR A 211 27.17 -7.61 -4.66
N LEU A 212 26.29 -8.62 -4.45
CA LEU A 212 25.05 -8.44 -3.71
C LEU A 212 25.29 -8.17 -2.23
N THR A 213 26.31 -8.80 -1.63
CA THR A 213 26.65 -8.58 -0.22
C THR A 213 27.53 -7.37 0.01
N GLN A 214 27.89 -6.59 -1.05
CA GLN A 214 28.87 -5.51 -0.95
C GLN A 214 30.12 -5.98 -0.19
N HIS A 215 30.72 -7.10 -0.65
CA HIS A 215 31.86 -7.78 -0.02
C HIS A 215 31.62 -8.16 1.44
N GLY A 216 30.40 -8.62 1.78
CA GLY A 216 30.04 -9.12 3.10
C GLY A 216 29.60 -8.06 4.10
N THR A 217 29.26 -6.86 3.65
CA THR A 217 28.71 -5.78 4.50
C THR A 217 27.18 -5.76 4.53
N GLU A 218 26.50 -6.24 3.47
CA GLU A 218 25.05 -6.21 3.36
C GLU A 218 24.40 -7.60 3.42
N GLN A 219 23.26 -7.67 4.09
CA GLN A 219 22.43 -8.86 4.15
C GLN A 219 21.68 -9.06 2.82
N ILE A 220 21.64 -10.31 2.34
CA ILE A 220 20.85 -10.69 1.16
C ILE A 220 20.01 -11.92 1.46
N MET A 221 19.01 -12.20 0.63
CA MET A 221 18.25 -13.44 0.68
C MET A 221 18.68 -14.39 -0.44
N ALA A 222 18.95 -15.64 -0.07
CA ALA A 222 18.95 -16.77 -0.99
C ALA A 222 17.67 -17.56 -0.80
N GLN A 223 17.00 -17.92 -1.89
CA GLN A 223 15.72 -18.61 -1.92
C GLN A 223 15.78 -19.73 -2.95
N ARG A 224 15.20 -20.90 -2.62
CA ARG A 224 15.03 -21.97 -3.62
C ARG A 224 14.27 -21.46 -4.84
N TYR A 225 14.77 -21.75 -6.04
CA TYR A 225 14.08 -21.38 -7.27
C TYR A 225 12.73 -22.10 -7.40
N LEU A 226 11.73 -21.38 -7.83
CA LEU A 226 10.37 -21.85 -8.09
C LEU A 226 10.12 -21.89 -9.59
N PRO A 227 10.13 -23.08 -10.24
CA PRO A 227 9.92 -23.16 -11.67
C PRO A 227 8.52 -22.72 -12.12
N GLU A 228 7.57 -22.64 -11.19
CA GLU A 228 6.21 -22.15 -11.39
C GLU A 228 6.15 -20.66 -11.74
N ILE A 229 7.27 -19.93 -11.63
CA ILE A 229 7.37 -18.53 -12.09
C ILE A 229 6.99 -18.36 -13.57
N LYS A 230 7.18 -19.40 -14.40
CA LYS A 230 6.73 -19.43 -15.80
C LYS A 230 5.23 -19.20 -15.97
N ASP A 231 4.43 -19.60 -14.96
CA ASP A 231 2.98 -19.45 -14.92
C ASP A 231 2.55 -18.13 -14.28
N GLY A 232 3.53 -17.35 -13.78
CA GLY A 232 3.39 -16.01 -13.23
C GLY A 232 3.65 -15.91 -11.74
N ASP A 233 4.09 -14.72 -11.33
CA ASP A 233 4.16 -14.25 -9.97
C ASP A 233 2.83 -13.53 -9.66
N LYS A 234 2.01 -14.13 -8.79
CA LYS A 234 0.65 -13.65 -8.49
C LYS A 234 0.69 -12.52 -7.46
N ARG A 235 0.22 -11.31 -7.82
CA ARG A 235 -0.09 -10.24 -6.87
C ARG A 235 -1.50 -10.45 -6.34
N ILE A 236 -1.62 -10.78 -5.05
CA ILE A 236 -2.89 -10.90 -4.31
C ILE A 236 -3.03 -9.66 -3.42
N LEU A 237 -4.07 -8.86 -3.65
CA LEU A 237 -4.35 -7.69 -2.83
C LEU A 237 -5.15 -8.09 -1.59
N MET A 238 -4.73 -7.58 -0.43
CA MET A 238 -5.35 -7.79 0.87
C MET A 238 -5.90 -6.46 1.39
N ILE A 239 -7.14 -6.46 1.86
CA ILE A 239 -7.78 -5.33 2.55
C ILE A 239 -8.22 -5.81 3.92
N GLN A 240 -7.75 -5.16 4.98
CA GLN A 240 -8.06 -5.51 6.36
C GLN A 240 -7.83 -7.00 6.68
N GLY A 241 -6.76 -7.57 6.10
CA GLY A 241 -6.37 -8.97 6.27
C GLY A 241 -7.21 -9.99 5.50
N GLU A 242 -8.12 -9.55 4.61
CA GLU A 242 -8.91 -10.41 3.74
C GLU A 242 -8.47 -10.23 2.28
N PRO A 243 -8.36 -11.30 1.49
CA PRO A 243 -7.95 -11.20 0.10
C PRO A 243 -9.09 -10.68 -0.79
N VAL A 244 -8.75 -9.90 -1.79
CA VAL A 244 -9.60 -9.68 -2.95
C VAL A 244 -9.79 -11.01 -3.69
N PRO A 245 -10.97 -11.34 -4.25
CA PRO A 245 -11.25 -12.67 -4.85
C PRO A 245 -10.36 -13.06 -6.04
N TYR A 246 -9.63 -12.09 -6.60
CA TYR A 246 -8.81 -12.22 -7.79
C TYR A 246 -7.37 -11.75 -7.53
N CYS A 247 -6.44 -12.24 -8.35
CA CYS A 247 -5.04 -11.81 -8.36
C CYS A 247 -4.62 -11.39 -9.76
N LEU A 248 -3.49 -10.69 -9.87
CA LEU A 248 -2.80 -10.44 -11.13
C LEU A 248 -1.57 -11.34 -11.23
N ALA A 249 -1.60 -12.36 -12.10
CA ALA A 249 -0.43 -13.14 -12.44
C ALA A 249 0.47 -12.33 -13.39
N ARG A 250 1.68 -12.04 -12.95
CA ARG A 250 2.70 -11.29 -13.70
C ARG A 250 3.63 -12.30 -14.36
N ILE A 251 3.38 -12.57 -15.65
CA ILE A 251 4.05 -13.63 -16.39
C ILE A 251 5.34 -13.07 -17.02
N PRO A 252 6.51 -13.68 -16.77
CA PRO A 252 7.76 -13.27 -17.38
C PRO A 252 7.71 -13.31 -18.91
N GLN A 253 8.49 -12.43 -19.54
CA GLN A 253 8.75 -12.52 -20.97
C GLN A 253 9.59 -13.79 -21.31
N GLN A 254 9.53 -14.22 -22.54
CA GLN A 254 10.33 -15.36 -23.00
C GLN A 254 11.83 -15.10 -22.77
N GLY A 255 12.49 -16.01 -22.04
CA GLY A 255 13.90 -15.90 -21.69
C GLY A 255 14.19 -15.10 -20.41
N GLU A 256 13.17 -14.52 -19.79
CA GLU A 256 13.27 -13.79 -18.52
C GLU A 256 12.78 -14.66 -17.35
N THR A 257 13.29 -14.42 -16.14
CA THR A 257 12.87 -15.11 -14.92
C THR A 257 12.10 -14.18 -13.96
N ARG A 258 11.96 -12.90 -14.30
CA ARG A 258 11.28 -11.89 -13.49
C ARG A 258 9.88 -11.63 -14.03
N GLY A 259 8.85 -11.82 -13.20
CA GLY A 259 7.46 -11.55 -13.54
C GLY A 259 7.02 -10.08 -13.41
N ASN A 260 7.86 -9.22 -12.83
CA ASN A 260 7.51 -7.84 -12.54
C ASN A 260 7.08 -7.08 -13.81
N LEU A 261 5.95 -6.36 -13.76
CA LEU A 261 5.44 -5.56 -14.88
C LEU A 261 6.43 -4.47 -15.30
N ALA A 262 7.21 -3.91 -14.36
CA ALA A 262 8.28 -2.96 -14.63
C ALA A 262 9.44 -3.58 -15.43
N ALA A 263 9.65 -4.90 -15.31
CA ALA A 263 10.63 -5.64 -16.11
C ALA A 263 10.05 -6.16 -17.45
N GLY A 264 8.85 -5.69 -17.85
CA GLY A 264 8.20 -6.05 -19.10
C GLY A 264 7.30 -7.29 -19.01
N GLY A 265 7.02 -7.82 -17.81
CA GLY A 265 6.08 -8.91 -17.61
C GLY A 265 4.68 -8.58 -18.11
N ARG A 266 3.92 -9.60 -18.51
CA ARG A 266 2.51 -9.48 -18.92
C ARG A 266 1.60 -9.79 -17.74
N GLY A 267 0.67 -8.89 -17.44
CA GLY A 267 -0.36 -9.10 -16.41
C GLY A 267 -1.52 -9.94 -16.96
N GLU A 268 -1.96 -10.93 -16.19
CA GLU A 268 -3.14 -11.74 -16.46
C GLU A 268 -3.94 -11.90 -15.16
N ALA A 269 -5.12 -11.30 -15.09
CA ALA A 269 -5.98 -11.41 -13.92
C ALA A 269 -6.62 -12.81 -13.85
N ARG A 270 -6.66 -13.41 -12.65
CA ARG A 270 -7.15 -14.77 -12.40
C ARG A 270 -7.90 -14.86 -11.08
N PRO A 271 -8.88 -15.77 -10.92
CA PRO A 271 -9.43 -16.12 -9.62
C PRO A 271 -8.35 -16.71 -8.70
N LEU A 272 -8.47 -16.47 -7.39
CA LEU A 272 -7.62 -17.11 -6.39
C LEU A 272 -7.85 -18.62 -6.36
N THR A 273 -6.77 -19.39 -6.25
CA THR A 273 -6.82 -20.83 -5.97
C THR A 273 -7.13 -21.09 -4.49
N GLU A 274 -7.42 -22.33 -4.11
CA GLU A 274 -7.56 -22.72 -2.70
C GLU A 274 -6.27 -22.47 -1.92
N ARG A 275 -5.11 -22.72 -2.54
CA ARG A 275 -3.80 -22.48 -1.91
C ARG A 275 -3.56 -21.00 -1.69
N ASP A 276 -3.93 -20.13 -2.63
CA ASP A 276 -3.83 -18.67 -2.47
C ASP A 276 -4.68 -18.19 -1.30
N ARG A 277 -5.93 -18.67 -1.18
CA ARG A 277 -6.81 -18.36 -0.05
C ARG A 277 -6.25 -18.85 1.28
N TRP A 278 -5.67 -20.05 1.30
CA TRP A 278 -5.03 -20.60 2.48
C TRP A 278 -3.83 -19.74 2.92
N ILE A 279 -2.94 -19.32 1.99
CA ILE A 279 -1.83 -18.41 2.28
C ILE A 279 -2.36 -17.10 2.86
N ALA A 280 -3.36 -16.49 2.22
CA ALA A 280 -3.99 -15.27 2.69
C ALA A 280 -4.56 -15.42 4.11
N ALA A 281 -5.20 -16.55 4.42
CA ALA A 281 -5.74 -16.84 5.75
C ALA A 281 -4.64 -17.02 6.81
N GLN A 282 -3.43 -17.49 6.43
CA GLN A 282 -2.29 -17.57 7.36
C GLN A 282 -1.72 -16.19 7.70
N VAL A 283 -1.67 -15.28 6.71
CA VAL A 283 -1.05 -13.96 6.85
C VAL A 283 -2.05 -12.92 7.41
N GLY A 284 -3.32 -13.00 7.03
CA GLY A 284 -4.34 -12.00 7.32
C GLY A 284 -4.48 -11.58 8.77
N PRO A 285 -4.54 -12.47 9.76
CA PRO A 285 -4.61 -12.11 11.19
C PRO A 285 -3.46 -11.19 11.63
N THR A 286 -2.22 -11.51 11.21
CA THR A 286 -1.05 -10.69 11.52
C THR A 286 -1.10 -9.31 10.85
N LEU A 287 -1.62 -9.22 9.62
CA LEU A 287 -1.80 -7.92 8.95
C LEU A 287 -2.76 -7.02 9.75
N ARG A 288 -3.89 -7.57 10.22
CA ARG A 288 -4.86 -6.82 11.04
C ARG A 288 -4.24 -6.33 12.36
N GLU A 289 -3.57 -7.21 13.09
CA GLU A 289 -2.90 -6.89 14.34
C GLU A 289 -1.89 -5.74 14.17
N ARG A 290 -1.13 -5.77 13.08
CA ARG A 290 -0.12 -4.78 12.75
C ARG A 290 -0.69 -3.48 12.15
N GLY A 291 -1.99 -3.38 11.91
CA GLY A 291 -2.59 -2.20 11.24
C GLY A 291 -2.14 -2.03 9.79
N LEU A 292 -1.83 -3.14 9.13
CA LEU A 292 -1.50 -3.20 7.71
C LEU A 292 -2.79 -3.41 6.90
N LEU A 293 -3.46 -2.29 6.61
CA LEU A 293 -4.81 -2.30 6.02
C LEU A 293 -4.82 -2.71 4.55
N PHE A 294 -3.84 -2.22 3.77
CA PHE A 294 -3.73 -2.51 2.34
C PHE A 294 -2.35 -3.09 2.01
N VAL A 295 -2.32 -4.34 1.55
CA VAL A 295 -1.10 -5.12 1.36
C VAL A 295 -1.18 -5.92 0.07
N GLY A 296 -0.03 -6.15 -0.58
CA GLY A 296 0.11 -7.06 -1.71
C GLY A 296 0.93 -8.29 -1.33
N LEU A 297 0.36 -9.48 -1.44
CA LEU A 297 1.12 -10.73 -1.33
C LEU A 297 1.62 -11.13 -2.71
N ASP A 298 2.88 -11.52 -2.81
CA ASP A 298 3.45 -12.09 -4.02
C ASP A 298 3.59 -13.60 -3.84
N VAL A 299 2.97 -14.37 -4.75
CA VAL A 299 2.87 -15.83 -4.66
C VAL A 299 3.27 -16.47 -5.97
N ILE A 300 4.30 -17.32 -5.94
CA ILE A 300 4.76 -18.12 -7.08
C ILE A 300 4.40 -19.59 -6.81
N GLY A 301 3.59 -20.17 -7.70
CA GLY A 301 3.03 -21.49 -7.47
C GLY A 301 2.25 -21.54 -6.14
N ASP A 302 2.75 -22.34 -5.19
CA ASP A 302 2.16 -22.55 -3.87
C ASP A 302 2.89 -21.80 -2.74
N TYR A 303 3.80 -20.87 -3.08
CA TYR A 303 4.70 -20.25 -2.10
C TYR A 303 4.62 -18.73 -2.07
N LEU A 304 4.49 -18.18 -0.87
CA LEU A 304 4.59 -16.77 -0.56
C LEU A 304 6.06 -16.33 -0.68
N THR A 305 6.33 -15.32 -1.49
CA THR A 305 7.70 -14.82 -1.73
C THR A 305 7.95 -13.42 -1.18
N GLU A 306 6.90 -12.58 -1.08
CA GLU A 306 6.97 -11.20 -0.55
C GLU A 306 5.61 -10.78 0.03
N ILE A 307 5.67 -9.85 1.01
CA ILE A 307 4.51 -9.15 1.58
C ILE A 307 4.76 -7.66 1.41
N ASN A 308 4.18 -7.06 0.39
CA ASN A 308 4.38 -5.66 0.02
C ASN A 308 3.45 -4.75 0.83
N VAL A 309 4.01 -3.97 1.76
CA VAL A 309 3.27 -3.15 2.72
C VAL A 309 3.30 -1.65 2.42
N THR A 310 4.19 -1.17 1.55
CA THR A 310 4.37 0.24 1.22
C THR A 310 3.32 0.73 0.21
N SER A 311 3.53 0.48 -1.08
CA SER A 311 2.65 0.94 -2.16
C SER A 311 2.28 -0.17 -3.15
N PRO A 312 1.65 -1.30 -2.71
CA PRO A 312 1.27 -2.36 -3.63
C PRO A 312 0.35 -1.85 -4.75
N THR A 313 0.58 -2.37 -5.96
CA THR A 313 -0.11 -1.98 -7.19
C THR A 313 -1.01 -3.11 -7.69
N CYS A 314 -1.62 -2.95 -8.88
CA CYS A 314 -2.48 -3.89 -9.61
C CYS A 314 -3.99 -3.76 -9.32
N ILE A 315 -4.44 -2.69 -8.65
CA ILE A 315 -5.89 -2.44 -8.49
C ILE A 315 -6.55 -2.35 -9.86
N ARG A 316 -6.07 -1.47 -10.72
CA ARG A 316 -6.74 -1.14 -11.98
C ARG A 316 -6.77 -2.28 -12.99
N GLU A 317 -5.74 -3.11 -13.01
CA GLU A 317 -5.69 -4.30 -13.86
C GLU A 317 -6.71 -5.35 -13.43
N ILE A 318 -6.88 -5.55 -12.12
CA ILE A 318 -7.85 -6.52 -11.58
C ILE A 318 -9.27 -5.98 -11.76
N ASP A 319 -9.52 -4.71 -11.42
CA ASP A 319 -10.84 -4.07 -11.57
C ASP A 319 -11.29 -4.10 -13.04
N ALA A 320 -10.41 -3.78 -13.99
CA ALA A 320 -10.73 -3.80 -15.41
C ALA A 320 -11.05 -5.20 -15.95
N ALA A 321 -10.50 -6.26 -15.35
CA ALA A 321 -10.71 -7.63 -15.78
C ALA A 321 -11.99 -8.27 -15.23
N TYR A 322 -12.40 -7.89 -14.01
CA TYR A 322 -13.46 -8.55 -13.28
C TYR A 322 -14.57 -7.62 -12.78
N ASP A 323 -14.56 -6.36 -13.22
CA ASP A 323 -15.54 -5.33 -12.83
C ASP A 323 -15.66 -5.26 -11.29
N THR A 324 -14.50 -5.28 -10.61
CA THR A 324 -14.40 -5.12 -9.17
C THR A 324 -14.19 -3.65 -8.80
N ASP A 325 -14.42 -3.30 -7.54
CA ASP A 325 -14.15 -1.96 -6.99
C ASP A 325 -13.24 -2.11 -5.75
N ILE A 326 -11.96 -2.40 -6.01
CA ILE A 326 -10.98 -2.60 -4.94
C ILE A 326 -10.72 -1.29 -4.19
N GLY A 327 -10.69 -0.17 -4.91
CA GLY A 327 -10.55 1.16 -4.31
C GLY A 327 -11.71 1.47 -3.37
N GLY A 328 -12.95 1.21 -3.79
CA GLY A 328 -14.15 1.38 -2.98
C GLY A 328 -14.15 0.50 -1.74
N ARG A 329 -13.80 -0.77 -1.85
CA ARG A 329 -13.67 -1.68 -0.70
C ARG A 329 -12.63 -1.19 0.31
N LEU A 330 -11.52 -0.58 -0.15
CA LEU A 330 -10.55 0.02 0.76
C LEU A 330 -11.14 1.22 1.49
N MET A 331 -11.89 2.09 0.79
CA MET A 331 -12.56 3.23 1.44
C MET A 331 -13.60 2.75 2.47
N ASP A 332 -14.37 1.70 2.18
CA ASP A 332 -15.31 1.11 3.15
C ASP A 332 -14.58 0.62 4.41
N ALA A 333 -13.42 -0.03 4.25
CA ALA A 333 -12.60 -0.48 5.38
C ALA A 333 -12.04 0.71 6.20
N ILE A 334 -11.66 1.80 5.54
CA ILE A 334 -11.21 3.03 6.20
C ILE A 334 -12.35 3.66 7.00
N GLU A 335 -13.54 3.79 6.42
CA GLU A 335 -14.74 4.32 7.12
C GLU A 335 -15.08 3.49 8.35
N ALA A 336 -15.08 2.16 8.23
CA ALA A 336 -15.34 1.28 9.36
C ALA A 336 -14.31 1.45 10.50
N LEU A 337 -13.02 1.64 10.16
CA LEU A 337 -11.98 1.90 11.14
C LEU A 337 -12.12 3.27 11.81
N MET A 338 -12.48 4.32 11.07
CA MET A 338 -12.72 5.66 11.64
C MET A 338 -13.92 5.66 12.59
N GLN A 339 -14.98 4.91 12.29
CA GLN A 339 -16.16 4.79 13.15
C GLN A 339 -15.90 3.98 14.42
N SER A 340 -14.89 3.12 14.45
CA SER A 340 -14.54 2.27 15.60
C SER A 340 -13.53 2.90 16.57
N ARG A 341 -13.00 4.07 16.25
CA ARG A 341 -12.08 4.87 17.07
C ARG A 341 -12.85 5.85 17.96
#